data_4bd720d8717b712dfedd609aff142efc
#
_entry.id   4bd720d8717b712dfedd609aff142efc
#
_cell.length_a   1.000
_cell.length_b   1.000
_cell.length_c   1.000
_cell.angle_alpha   90.00
_cell.angle_beta   90.00
_cell.angle_gamma   90.00
#
_symmetry.space_group_name_H-M   'P 1'
#
loop_
_entity.id
_entity.type
_entity.pdbx_description
1 polymer ?
#
loop_
_entity_poly.entity_id
_entity_poly.type
_entity_poly.pdbx_seq_one_letter_code
_entity_poly.pdbx_strand_id
1 'polypeptide(L)'
;MRVLANAGLLLLLLTYESAAQARTVRILVLGDSLAAGYGLPVEDGFQARMTAALRGRGLDVQLVDAAVSGDTTAGGRARLEWALADGADAALVELGGNDGLRALPPNSTAANLRAILDMLQARRIPALLSGMLAPPNLGQEYGDAFKGVFTTLSARPGVIYDPFFLEGVAGEAALNQPDRIHPNAEGVRRIVARLLPAMERLVAQVLP
;
A
#
# COMPACT_ATOMS: atom_id res chain seq x y z
N MET A 1 42.69 50.34 -48.31
CA MET A 1 42.63 49.05 -47.65
C MET A 1 41.70 49.18 -46.44
N ARG A 2 40.48 48.65 -46.51
CA ARG A 2 39.52 48.63 -45.38
C ARG A 2 39.46 47.20 -44.89
N VAL A 3 39.84 46.97 -43.63
CA VAL A 3 39.76 45.71 -42.92
C VAL A 3 38.40 45.68 -42.26
N LEU A 4 37.53 44.75 -42.70
CA LEU A 4 36.23 44.42 -42.06
C LEU A 4 36.48 43.40 -40.94
N ALA A 5 36.27 43.80 -39.71
CA ALA A 5 36.26 42.91 -38.56
C ALA A 5 34.90 42.25 -38.45
N ASN A 6 34.83 40.92 -38.66
CA ASN A 6 33.65 40.10 -38.39
C ASN A 6 33.60 39.81 -36.87
N ALA A 7 32.65 40.43 -36.17
CA ALA A 7 32.31 40.03 -34.80
C ALA A 7 31.29 38.90 -34.84
N GLY A 8 31.78 37.68 -34.59
CA GLY A 8 30.94 36.51 -34.42
C GLY A 8 30.21 36.54 -33.06
N LEU A 9 28.91 36.74 -33.11
CA LEU A 9 28.01 36.65 -31.92
C LEU A 9 27.75 35.19 -31.60
N LEU A 10 28.45 34.68 -30.58
CA LEU A 10 28.24 33.33 -30.05
C LEU A 10 26.99 33.34 -29.17
N LEU A 11 25.85 32.87 -29.70
CA LEU A 11 24.61 32.67 -28.93
C LEU A 11 24.76 31.43 -28.07
N LEU A 12 25.03 31.59 -26.77
CA LEU A 12 24.91 30.50 -25.77
C LEU A 12 23.42 30.23 -25.55
N LEU A 13 22.91 29.16 -26.14
CA LEU A 13 21.61 28.58 -25.79
C LEU A 13 21.74 27.90 -24.43
N LEU A 14 21.38 28.61 -23.35
CA LEU A 14 21.15 28.03 -22.05
C LEU A 14 19.87 27.21 -22.14
N THR A 15 20.00 25.90 -22.31
CA THR A 15 18.89 24.95 -22.11
C THR A 15 18.58 24.95 -20.62
N TYR A 16 17.54 25.66 -20.23
CA TYR A 16 16.89 25.44 -18.92
C TYR A 16 16.23 24.08 -18.97
N GLU A 17 16.92 23.05 -18.48
CA GLU A 17 16.23 21.84 -18.04
C GLU A 17 15.35 22.25 -16.86
N SER A 18 14.06 22.43 -17.13
CA SER A 18 13.06 22.52 -16.08
C SER A 18 13.06 21.19 -15.34
N ALA A 19 13.73 21.14 -14.20
CA ALA A 19 13.58 20.03 -13.29
C ALA A 19 12.08 19.95 -12.98
N ALA A 20 11.38 19.00 -13.58
CA ALA A 20 9.99 18.71 -13.26
C ALA A 20 9.96 18.49 -11.75
N GLN A 21 9.33 19.40 -11.01
CA GLN A 21 9.19 19.31 -9.57
C GLN A 21 8.49 17.98 -9.27
N ALA A 22 9.23 17.06 -8.65
CA ALA A 22 8.70 15.74 -8.36
C ALA A 22 7.42 15.90 -7.52
N ARG A 23 6.29 15.51 -8.10
CA ARG A 23 4.98 15.60 -7.44
C ARG A 23 4.93 14.60 -6.30
N THR A 24 4.49 15.03 -5.11
CA THR A 24 4.22 14.11 -4.00
C THR A 24 3.15 13.09 -4.41
N VAL A 25 3.49 11.81 -4.35
CA VAL A 25 2.55 10.71 -4.64
C VAL A 25 1.72 10.42 -3.39
N ARG A 26 0.40 10.54 -3.51
CA ARG A 26 -0.56 10.28 -2.43
C ARG A 26 -1.03 8.83 -2.48
N ILE A 27 -0.70 8.04 -1.47
CA ILE A 27 -1.04 6.62 -1.39
C ILE A 27 -2.08 6.42 -0.30
N LEU A 28 -3.32 6.08 -0.67
CA LEU A 28 -4.35 5.70 0.28
C LEU A 28 -3.96 4.38 0.95
N VAL A 29 -3.99 4.34 2.28
CA VAL A 29 -3.81 3.11 3.06
C VAL A 29 -5.16 2.67 3.60
N LEU A 30 -5.87 1.86 2.84
CA LEU A 30 -7.15 1.27 3.24
C LEU A 30 -6.86 -0.03 3.99
N GLY A 31 -6.88 0.02 5.31
CA GLY A 31 -6.44 -1.07 6.15
C GLY A 31 -7.21 -1.22 7.45
N ASP A 32 -6.75 -2.14 8.28
CA ASP A 32 -7.28 -2.37 9.63
C ASP A 32 -6.27 -1.98 10.73
N SER A 33 -6.27 -2.67 11.86
CA SER A 33 -5.38 -2.40 12.99
C SER A 33 -3.90 -2.58 12.68
N LEU A 34 -3.56 -3.45 11.70
CA LEU A 34 -2.19 -3.72 11.32
C LEU A 34 -1.57 -2.50 10.61
N ALA A 35 -2.30 -1.91 9.69
CA ALA A 35 -1.88 -0.69 8.99
C ALA A 35 -2.04 0.56 9.86
N ALA A 36 -3.01 0.59 10.79
CA ALA A 36 -3.20 1.69 11.75
C ALA A 36 -2.09 1.78 12.81
N GLY A 37 -1.30 0.72 13.00
CA GLY A 37 -0.25 0.67 14.02
C GLY A 37 -0.80 0.49 15.45
N TYR A 38 -1.86 -0.32 15.59
CA TYR A 38 -2.51 -0.56 16.88
C TYR A 38 -1.51 -0.92 17.99
N GLY A 39 -1.63 -0.26 19.15
CA GLY A 39 -0.80 -0.52 20.32
C GLY A 39 0.63 -0.01 20.25
N LEU A 40 1.01 0.70 19.19
CA LEU A 40 2.36 1.25 18.99
C LEU A 40 2.36 2.78 19.07
N PRO A 41 3.51 3.38 19.46
CA PRO A 41 3.76 4.79 19.18
C PRO A 41 3.66 5.07 17.68
N VAL A 42 3.20 6.27 17.29
CA VAL A 42 2.95 6.63 15.89
C VAL A 42 4.18 6.39 14.99
N GLU A 43 5.37 6.74 15.49
CA GLU A 43 6.65 6.59 14.79
C GLU A 43 7.06 5.13 14.54
N ASP A 44 6.51 4.19 15.32
CA ASP A 44 6.74 2.75 15.17
C ASP A 44 5.66 2.06 14.34
N GLY A 45 4.56 2.75 14.02
CA GLY A 45 3.48 2.24 13.21
C GLY A 45 3.88 2.04 11.74
N PHE A 46 3.13 1.18 11.05
CA PHE A 46 3.39 0.81 9.66
C PHE A 46 3.50 2.01 8.72
N GLN A 47 2.58 2.96 8.80
CA GLN A 47 2.52 4.09 7.88
C GLN A 47 3.72 5.04 8.05
N ALA A 48 4.11 5.35 9.29
CA ALA A 48 5.26 6.19 9.56
C ALA A 48 6.56 5.52 9.07
N ARG A 49 6.74 4.24 9.37
CA ARG A 49 7.91 3.45 8.95
C ARG A 49 7.99 3.29 7.43
N MET A 50 6.87 3.01 6.76
CA MET A 50 6.82 2.89 5.30
C MET A 50 7.07 4.23 4.62
N THR A 51 6.51 5.32 5.13
CA THR A 51 6.79 6.68 4.62
C THR A 51 8.27 7.00 4.71
N ALA A 52 8.90 6.73 5.86
CA ALA A 52 10.34 6.95 6.06
C ALA A 52 11.18 6.10 5.10
N ALA A 53 10.80 4.82 4.89
CA ALA A 53 11.50 3.91 4.00
C ALA A 53 11.42 4.37 2.53
N LEU A 54 10.24 4.77 2.04
CA LEU A 54 10.05 5.26 0.68
C LEU A 54 10.80 6.58 0.44
N ARG A 55 10.74 7.52 1.41
CA ARG A 55 11.49 8.77 1.34
C ARG A 55 13.00 8.54 1.36
N GLY A 56 13.46 7.55 2.12
CA GLY A 56 14.86 7.11 2.11
C GLY A 56 15.33 6.56 0.74
N ARG A 57 14.40 6.20 -0.15
CA ARG A 57 14.66 5.83 -1.56
C ARG A 57 14.55 7.03 -2.52
N GLY A 58 14.38 8.23 -2.01
CA GLY A 58 14.24 9.44 -2.82
C GLY A 58 12.83 9.64 -3.40
N LEU A 59 11.83 8.87 -2.94
CA LEU A 59 10.45 8.99 -3.40
C LEU A 59 9.69 10.00 -2.52
N ASP A 60 9.14 11.04 -3.14
CA ASP A 60 8.28 11.99 -2.43
C ASP A 60 6.86 11.42 -2.35
N VAL A 61 6.52 10.90 -1.17
CA VAL A 61 5.24 10.22 -0.92
C VAL A 61 4.55 10.76 0.32
N GLN A 62 3.22 10.71 0.28
CA GLN A 62 2.33 10.88 1.42
C GLN A 62 1.42 9.66 1.54
N LEU A 63 1.52 8.93 2.64
CA LEU A 63 0.52 7.93 2.97
C LEU A 63 -0.70 8.64 3.57
N VAL A 64 -1.87 8.43 2.94
CA VAL A 64 -3.16 8.98 3.38
C VAL A 64 -3.83 7.90 4.23
N ASP A 65 -3.92 8.19 5.52
CA ASP A 65 -4.45 7.23 6.49
C ASP A 65 -5.96 7.00 6.29
N ALA A 66 -6.30 5.78 5.98
CA ALA A 66 -7.65 5.26 5.93
C ALA A 66 -7.68 3.85 6.56
N ALA A 67 -6.90 3.64 7.63
CA ALA A 67 -6.89 2.41 8.39
C ALA A 67 -7.78 2.56 9.64
N VAL A 68 -8.63 1.56 9.90
CA VAL A 68 -9.54 1.54 11.05
C VAL A 68 -9.40 0.23 11.79
N SER A 69 -8.92 0.29 13.04
CA SER A 69 -8.73 -0.91 13.85
C SER A 69 -10.03 -1.71 14.02
N GLY A 70 -9.95 -3.02 13.78
CA GLY A 70 -11.10 -3.92 13.84
C GLY A 70 -11.94 -3.96 12.57
N ASP A 71 -11.59 -3.19 11.54
CA ASP A 71 -12.38 -3.13 10.32
C ASP A 71 -12.31 -4.44 9.50
N THR A 72 -13.40 -4.76 8.84
CA THR A 72 -13.53 -5.86 7.90
C THR A 72 -13.48 -5.35 6.47
N THR A 73 -13.43 -6.25 5.51
CA THR A 73 -13.56 -5.88 4.09
C THR A 73 -14.87 -5.16 3.79
N ALA A 74 -15.94 -5.47 4.52
CA ALA A 74 -17.24 -4.78 4.40
C ALA A 74 -17.16 -3.34 4.90
N GLY A 75 -16.51 -3.10 6.04
CA GLY A 75 -16.31 -1.75 6.58
C GLY A 75 -15.42 -0.91 5.67
N GLY A 76 -14.28 -1.44 5.23
CA GLY A 76 -13.40 -0.77 4.28
C GLY A 76 -14.11 -0.40 2.97
N ARG A 77 -14.93 -1.31 2.42
CA ARG A 77 -15.77 -1.02 1.25
C ARG A 77 -16.75 0.13 1.50
N ALA A 78 -17.42 0.12 2.65
CA ALA A 78 -18.44 1.12 2.96
C ALA A 78 -17.88 2.55 3.07
N ARG A 79 -16.63 2.71 3.51
CA ARG A 79 -15.98 4.01 3.71
C ARG A 79 -15.02 4.44 2.59
N LEU A 80 -14.78 3.58 1.59
CA LEU A 80 -13.79 3.84 0.53
C LEU A 80 -14.08 5.13 -0.23
N GLU A 81 -15.34 5.40 -0.57
CA GLU A 81 -15.71 6.61 -1.32
C GLU A 81 -15.36 7.88 -0.54
N TRP A 82 -15.66 7.89 0.75
CA TRP A 82 -15.28 8.97 1.65
C TRP A 82 -13.75 9.08 1.78
N ALA A 83 -13.05 7.95 1.94
CA ALA A 83 -11.60 7.94 2.06
C ALA A 83 -10.88 8.47 0.80
N LEU A 84 -11.54 8.39 -0.37
CA LEU A 84 -11.03 8.90 -1.64
C LEU A 84 -11.44 10.35 -1.93
N ALA A 85 -12.19 11.02 -1.03
CA ALA A 85 -12.72 12.36 -1.29
C ALA A 85 -11.63 13.40 -1.57
N ASP A 86 -10.50 13.31 -0.86
CA ASP A 86 -9.35 14.20 -1.04
C ASP A 86 -8.39 13.75 -2.16
N GLY A 87 -8.74 12.67 -2.86
CA GLY A 87 -7.96 12.08 -3.93
C GLY A 87 -6.79 11.22 -3.44
N ALA A 88 -6.44 10.23 -4.26
CA ALA A 88 -5.25 9.40 -4.12
C ALA A 88 -4.71 9.05 -5.51
N ASP A 89 -3.39 8.89 -5.61
CA ASP A 89 -2.74 8.47 -6.86
C ASP A 89 -2.63 6.96 -6.94
N ALA A 90 -2.48 6.30 -5.78
CA ALA A 90 -2.38 4.85 -5.64
C ALA A 90 -3.04 4.40 -4.32
N ALA A 91 -3.26 3.10 -4.14
CA ALA A 91 -3.83 2.56 -2.92
C ALA A 91 -3.11 1.28 -2.47
N LEU A 92 -2.85 1.19 -1.16
CA LEU A 92 -2.60 -0.08 -0.48
C LEU A 92 -3.92 -0.55 0.12
N VAL A 93 -4.36 -1.76 -0.24
CA VAL A 93 -5.52 -2.43 0.34
C VAL A 93 -5.01 -3.55 1.24
N GLU A 94 -5.10 -3.33 2.54
CA GLU A 94 -4.66 -4.23 3.61
C GLU A 94 -5.89 -4.51 4.48
N LEU A 95 -6.74 -5.46 4.07
CA LEU A 95 -7.98 -5.83 4.72
C LEU A 95 -8.24 -7.33 4.61
N GLY A 96 -9.02 -7.85 5.53
CA GLY A 96 -9.43 -9.25 5.57
C GLY A 96 -8.94 -9.99 6.81
N GLY A 97 -7.98 -9.43 7.56
CA GLY A 97 -7.56 -10.00 8.83
C GLY A 97 -8.74 -10.26 9.77
N ASN A 98 -9.61 -9.27 9.94
CA ASN A 98 -10.80 -9.36 10.77
C ASN A 98 -11.89 -10.28 10.19
N ASP A 99 -11.98 -10.38 8.85
CA ASP A 99 -12.87 -11.36 8.21
C ASP A 99 -12.45 -12.78 8.57
N GLY A 100 -11.16 -13.10 8.45
CA GLY A 100 -10.60 -14.39 8.82
C GLY A 100 -10.75 -14.69 10.31
N LEU A 101 -10.41 -13.74 11.20
CA LEU A 101 -10.55 -13.90 12.65
C LEU A 101 -11.98 -14.17 13.10
N ARG A 102 -12.96 -13.62 12.38
CA ARG A 102 -14.41 -13.80 12.67
C ARG A 102 -15.04 -14.93 11.86
N ALA A 103 -14.26 -15.71 11.14
CA ALA A 103 -14.73 -16.79 10.28
C ALA A 103 -15.85 -16.36 9.32
N LEU A 104 -15.77 -15.13 8.78
CA LEU A 104 -16.76 -14.65 7.81
C LEU A 104 -16.66 -15.46 6.51
N PRO A 105 -17.77 -15.64 5.78
CA PRO A 105 -17.75 -16.41 4.54
C PRO A 105 -16.75 -15.85 3.53
N PRO A 106 -15.80 -16.64 2.99
CA PRO A 106 -14.81 -16.17 2.01
C PRO A 106 -15.42 -15.48 0.78
N ASN A 107 -16.62 -15.93 0.36
CA ASN A 107 -17.34 -15.29 -0.74
C ASN A 107 -17.76 -13.86 -0.43
N SER A 108 -18.07 -13.54 0.83
CA SER A 108 -18.39 -12.15 1.25
C SER A 108 -17.15 -11.28 1.22
N THR A 109 -16.02 -11.79 1.73
CA THR A 109 -14.71 -11.14 1.64
C THR A 109 -14.32 -10.87 0.17
N ALA A 110 -14.50 -11.88 -0.70
CA ALA A 110 -14.23 -11.74 -2.13
C ALA A 110 -15.10 -10.66 -2.79
N ALA A 111 -16.40 -10.62 -2.47
CA ALA A 111 -17.31 -9.62 -3.03
C ALA A 111 -16.94 -8.19 -2.61
N ASN A 112 -16.55 -8.00 -1.35
CA ASN A 112 -16.14 -6.69 -0.83
C ASN A 112 -14.82 -6.22 -1.45
N LEU A 113 -13.78 -7.07 -1.44
CA LEU A 113 -12.48 -6.74 -2.03
C LEU A 113 -12.60 -6.48 -3.54
N ARG A 114 -13.43 -7.26 -4.25
CA ARG A 114 -13.72 -7.02 -5.67
C ARG A 114 -14.31 -5.62 -5.87
N ALA A 115 -15.33 -5.26 -5.09
CA ALA A 115 -15.97 -3.95 -5.19
C ALA A 115 -14.99 -2.79 -4.87
N ILE A 116 -14.09 -2.98 -3.90
CA ILE A 116 -13.01 -2.02 -3.60
C ILE A 116 -12.11 -1.86 -4.82
N LEU A 117 -11.60 -2.96 -5.39
CA LEU A 117 -10.71 -2.92 -6.56
C LEU A 117 -11.42 -2.39 -7.80
N ASP A 118 -12.71 -2.68 -8.00
CA ASP A 118 -13.51 -2.11 -9.11
C ASP A 118 -13.62 -0.59 -8.99
N MET A 119 -13.86 -0.06 -7.80
CA MET A 119 -13.94 1.39 -7.56
C MET A 119 -12.59 2.07 -7.79
N LEU A 120 -11.48 1.48 -7.34
CA LEU A 120 -10.13 2.00 -7.58
C LEU A 120 -9.81 2.00 -9.09
N GLN A 121 -10.11 0.90 -9.78
CA GLN A 121 -9.89 0.76 -11.22
C GLN A 121 -10.72 1.76 -12.03
N ALA A 122 -11.98 1.97 -11.69
CA ALA A 122 -12.85 2.96 -12.33
C ALA A 122 -12.28 4.39 -12.22
N ARG A 123 -11.56 4.67 -11.15
CA ARG A 123 -10.87 5.95 -10.89
C ARG A 123 -9.43 5.97 -11.41
N ARG A 124 -8.95 4.90 -12.06
CA ARG A 124 -7.57 4.71 -12.55
C ARG A 124 -6.52 4.81 -11.44
N ILE A 125 -6.86 4.35 -10.25
CA ILE A 125 -5.98 4.29 -9.09
C ILE A 125 -5.40 2.87 -9.03
N PRO A 126 -4.10 2.66 -9.32
CA PRO A 126 -3.46 1.36 -9.17
C PRO A 126 -3.45 0.92 -7.71
N ALA A 127 -3.53 -0.39 -7.49
CA ALA A 127 -3.63 -0.95 -6.16
C ALA A 127 -2.53 -1.97 -5.86
N LEU A 128 -2.00 -1.92 -4.64
CA LEU A 128 -1.29 -3.03 -4.01
C LEU A 128 -2.31 -3.74 -3.09
N LEU A 129 -2.67 -4.97 -3.45
CA LEU A 129 -3.49 -5.84 -2.62
C LEU A 129 -2.59 -6.69 -1.75
N SER A 130 -2.61 -6.48 -0.45
CA SER A 130 -1.92 -7.33 0.51
C SER A 130 -2.86 -8.40 1.03
N GLY A 131 -2.48 -9.66 0.82
CA GLY A 131 -3.26 -10.83 1.20
C GLY A 131 -3.23 -11.09 2.69
N MET A 132 -4.23 -11.88 3.12
CA MET A 132 -4.35 -12.37 4.49
C MET A 132 -4.52 -13.88 4.49
N LEU A 133 -4.08 -14.50 5.58
CA LEU A 133 -4.33 -15.93 5.85
C LEU A 133 -5.33 -16.05 7.00
N ALA A 134 -6.19 -17.05 6.89
CA ALA A 134 -7.11 -17.38 7.98
C ALA A 134 -6.38 -18.09 9.13
N PRO A 135 -6.86 -17.95 10.38
CA PRO A 135 -6.36 -18.75 11.49
C PRO A 135 -6.46 -20.24 11.22
N PRO A 136 -5.41 -21.05 11.52
CA PRO A 136 -5.37 -22.48 11.16
C PRO A 136 -6.43 -23.33 11.89
N ASN A 137 -6.94 -22.86 13.02
CA ASN A 137 -8.01 -23.53 13.77
C ASN A 137 -9.38 -23.54 13.07
N LEU A 138 -9.54 -22.81 11.97
CA LEU A 138 -10.76 -22.81 11.14
C LEU A 138 -10.78 -23.95 10.11
N GLY A 139 -9.72 -24.74 10.05
CA GLY A 139 -9.59 -25.88 9.15
C GLY A 139 -9.07 -25.53 7.76
N GLN A 140 -8.58 -26.56 7.07
CA GLN A 140 -7.91 -26.40 5.79
C GLN A 140 -8.86 -25.88 4.70
N GLU A 141 -10.08 -26.42 4.63
CA GLU A 141 -11.04 -26.03 3.61
C GLU A 141 -11.35 -24.51 3.65
N TYR A 142 -11.59 -23.98 4.85
CA TYR A 142 -11.79 -22.55 5.03
C TYR A 142 -10.52 -21.76 4.69
N GLY A 143 -9.36 -22.21 5.16
CA GLY A 143 -8.07 -21.55 4.91
C GLY A 143 -7.75 -21.45 3.41
N ASP A 144 -7.94 -22.54 2.66
CA ASP A 144 -7.70 -22.58 1.23
C ASP A 144 -8.69 -21.70 0.46
N ALA A 145 -9.98 -21.74 0.82
CA ALA A 145 -11.00 -20.88 0.24
C ALA A 145 -10.69 -19.38 0.51
N PHE A 146 -10.29 -19.05 1.75
CA PHE A 146 -9.97 -17.68 2.14
C PHE A 146 -8.72 -17.16 1.41
N LYS A 147 -7.64 -17.95 1.36
CA LYS A 147 -6.43 -17.61 0.59
C LYS A 147 -6.76 -17.46 -0.90
N GLY A 148 -7.61 -18.33 -1.43
CA GLY A 148 -8.06 -18.30 -2.82
C GLY A 148 -8.73 -16.99 -3.24
N VAL A 149 -9.37 -16.27 -2.31
CA VAL A 149 -9.95 -14.95 -2.56
C VAL A 149 -8.88 -13.98 -3.06
N PHE A 150 -7.79 -13.85 -2.32
CA PHE A 150 -6.70 -12.90 -2.65
C PHE A 150 -5.97 -13.31 -3.91
N THR A 151 -5.66 -14.62 -4.05
CA THR A 151 -4.98 -15.14 -5.25
C THR A 151 -5.80 -14.89 -6.52
N THR A 152 -7.13 -15.08 -6.47
CA THR A 152 -8.00 -14.81 -7.60
C THR A 152 -8.04 -13.33 -7.96
N LEU A 153 -8.12 -12.46 -6.96
CA LEU A 153 -8.18 -11.02 -7.18
C LEU A 153 -6.86 -10.41 -7.63
N SER A 154 -5.73 -11.06 -7.29
CA SER A 154 -4.40 -10.60 -7.70
C SER A 154 -4.14 -10.68 -9.21
N ALA A 155 -4.90 -11.50 -9.94
CA ALA A 155 -4.80 -11.63 -11.39
C ALA A 155 -5.39 -10.43 -12.17
N ARG A 156 -5.97 -9.45 -11.47
CA ARG A 156 -6.60 -8.28 -12.11
C ARG A 156 -5.54 -7.32 -12.67
N PRO A 157 -5.79 -6.72 -13.84
CA PRO A 157 -4.88 -5.71 -14.40
C PRO A 157 -4.69 -4.53 -13.44
N GLY A 158 -3.45 -4.06 -13.30
CA GLY A 158 -3.10 -2.92 -12.44
C GLY A 158 -3.02 -3.23 -10.94
N VAL A 159 -3.21 -4.49 -10.54
CA VAL A 159 -3.05 -4.93 -9.15
C VAL A 159 -1.66 -5.51 -8.94
N ILE A 160 -0.91 -4.91 -8.01
CA ILE A 160 0.29 -5.52 -7.45
C ILE A 160 -0.15 -6.41 -6.29
N TYR A 161 0.43 -7.59 -6.17
CA TYR A 161 0.04 -8.54 -5.13
C TYR A 161 1.18 -8.79 -4.14
N ASP A 162 0.84 -8.70 -2.86
CA ASP A 162 1.61 -9.19 -1.74
C ASP A 162 0.85 -10.37 -1.13
N PRO A 163 1.41 -11.60 -1.13
CA PRO A 163 0.65 -12.79 -0.73
C PRO A 163 0.18 -12.81 0.72
N PHE A 164 0.94 -12.21 1.64
CA PHE A 164 0.59 -12.20 3.05
C PHE A 164 1.24 -11.03 3.78
N PHE A 165 0.44 -10.10 4.29
CA PHE A 165 0.94 -8.91 4.99
C PHE A 165 1.86 -9.24 6.16
N LEU A 166 1.54 -10.26 6.94
CA LEU A 166 2.30 -10.69 8.13
C LEU A 166 3.36 -11.77 7.83
N GLU A 167 3.77 -11.95 6.56
CA GLU A 167 4.81 -12.92 6.21
C GLU A 167 6.09 -12.71 7.00
N GLY A 168 6.58 -13.80 7.64
CA GLY A 168 7.76 -13.79 8.49
C GLY A 168 7.57 -13.11 9.86
N VAL A 169 6.34 -12.74 10.22
CA VAL A 169 6.00 -12.10 11.50
C VAL A 169 4.88 -12.86 12.23
N ALA A 170 3.88 -13.33 11.51
CA ALA A 170 2.79 -14.09 12.13
C ALA A 170 3.31 -15.32 12.89
N GLY A 171 2.85 -15.51 14.13
CA GLY A 171 3.24 -16.62 14.98
C GLY A 171 4.58 -16.45 15.72
N GLU A 172 5.40 -15.49 15.34
CA GLU A 172 6.70 -15.22 15.96
C GLU A 172 6.54 -14.35 17.21
N ALA A 173 6.63 -14.95 18.41
CA ALA A 173 6.39 -14.23 19.67
C ALA A 173 7.30 -13.00 19.86
N ALA A 174 8.54 -13.04 19.37
CA ALA A 174 9.49 -11.94 19.45
C ALA A 174 9.13 -10.75 18.55
N LEU A 175 8.22 -10.93 17.56
CA LEU A 175 7.84 -9.93 16.56
C LEU A 175 6.43 -9.41 16.77
N ASN A 176 5.69 -9.97 17.73
CA ASN A 176 4.32 -9.60 18.01
C ASN A 176 4.16 -9.02 19.42
N GLN A 177 3.11 -8.26 19.60
CA GLN A 177 2.66 -7.77 20.91
C GLN A 177 2.17 -8.96 21.77
N PRO A 178 1.91 -8.76 23.07
CA PRO A 178 1.44 -9.83 23.97
C PRO A 178 0.18 -10.56 23.51
N ASP A 179 -0.66 -9.90 22.69
CA ASP A 179 -1.87 -10.48 22.11
C ASP A 179 -1.60 -11.51 20.99
N ARG A 180 -0.34 -11.58 20.49
CA ARG A 180 0.13 -12.46 19.42
C ARG A 180 -0.59 -12.29 18.06
N ILE A 181 -1.27 -11.18 17.88
CA ILE A 181 -2.00 -10.81 16.67
C ILE A 181 -1.32 -9.61 16.02
N HIS A 182 -1.02 -8.59 16.80
CA HIS A 182 -0.47 -7.34 16.29
C HIS A 182 1.04 -7.35 16.36
N PRO A 183 1.74 -6.96 15.28
CA PRO A 183 3.19 -6.80 15.27
C PRO A 183 3.64 -5.78 16.33
N ASN A 184 4.79 -6.04 16.95
CA ASN A 184 5.52 -5.03 17.71
C ASN A 184 6.38 -4.17 16.76
N ALA A 185 7.12 -3.19 17.29
CA ALA A 185 7.95 -2.30 16.48
C ALA A 185 8.95 -3.03 15.57
N GLU A 186 9.53 -4.17 16.02
CA GLU A 186 10.42 -4.99 15.19
C GLU A 186 9.67 -5.74 14.11
N GLY A 187 8.49 -6.30 14.42
CA GLY A 187 7.61 -6.92 13.44
C GLY A 187 7.20 -5.95 12.35
N VAL A 188 6.84 -4.71 12.72
CA VAL A 188 6.53 -3.66 11.73
C VAL A 188 7.74 -3.35 10.85
N ARG A 189 8.96 -3.24 11.40
CA ARG A 189 10.17 -3.04 10.59
C ARG A 189 10.38 -4.14 9.56
N ARG A 190 10.14 -5.41 9.93
CA ARG A 190 10.25 -6.55 8.99
C ARG A 190 9.20 -6.50 7.90
N ILE A 191 7.94 -6.19 8.25
CA ILE A 191 6.87 -6.03 7.26
C ILE A 191 7.24 -4.92 6.27
N VAL A 192 7.67 -3.75 6.76
CA VAL A 192 8.07 -2.62 5.92
C VAL A 192 9.22 -3.00 4.99
N ALA A 193 10.28 -3.62 5.51
CA ALA A 193 11.43 -4.01 4.68
C ALA A 193 11.03 -4.99 3.55
N ARG A 194 10.15 -5.95 3.86
CA ARG A 194 9.64 -6.94 2.90
C ARG A 194 8.70 -6.32 1.87
N LEU A 195 7.80 -5.42 2.30
CA LEU A 195 6.79 -4.82 1.44
C LEU A 195 7.32 -3.65 0.59
N LEU A 196 8.43 -3.04 1.01
CA LEU A 196 9.02 -1.87 0.34
C LEU A 196 9.18 -2.03 -1.17
N PRO A 197 9.72 -3.14 -1.73
CA PRO A 197 9.84 -3.28 -3.17
C PRO A 197 8.49 -3.30 -3.90
N ALA A 198 7.43 -3.79 -3.27
CA ALA A 198 6.08 -3.77 -3.85
C ALA A 198 5.50 -2.35 -3.83
N MET A 199 5.74 -1.60 -2.77
CA MET A 199 5.36 -0.19 -2.66
C MET A 199 6.13 0.69 -3.65
N GLU A 200 7.44 0.45 -3.87
CA GLU A 200 8.23 1.13 -4.91
C GLU A 200 7.62 0.89 -6.31
N ARG A 201 7.23 -0.36 -6.63
CA ARG A 201 6.53 -0.67 -7.89
C ARG A 201 5.19 0.04 -8.00
N LEU A 202 4.44 0.16 -6.89
CA LEU A 202 3.17 0.88 -6.86
C LEU A 202 3.37 2.36 -7.18
N VAL A 203 4.36 2.99 -6.56
CA VAL A 203 4.73 4.40 -6.83
C VAL A 203 5.15 4.58 -8.28
N ALA A 204 5.94 3.66 -8.85
CA ALA A 204 6.39 3.71 -10.24
C ALA A 204 5.23 3.65 -11.26
N GLN A 205 4.05 3.09 -10.91
CA GLN A 205 2.88 3.08 -11.81
C GLN A 205 2.23 4.45 -11.98
N VAL A 206 2.54 5.42 -11.12
CA VAL A 206 1.90 6.76 -11.11
C VAL A 206 2.89 7.92 -11.34
N LEU A 207 4.15 7.60 -11.37
CA LEU A 207 5.20 8.55 -11.82
C LEU A 207 5.34 8.49 -13.34
N PRO A 208 5.64 9.63 -14.00
CA PRO A 208 5.85 9.70 -15.44
C PRO A 208 7.08 8.91 -15.89
#